data_004883ed1037827945464f594a07f2a7
#
_entry.id   004883ed1037827945464f594a07f2a7
#
_cell.length_a   1.000
_cell.length_b   1.000
_cell.length_c   1.000
_cell.angle_alpha   90.00
_cell.angle_beta   90.00
_cell.angle_gamma   90.00
#
_symmetry.space_group_name_H-M   'P 1'
#
loop_
_entity.id
_entity.type
_entity.pdbx_description
1 polymer ?
#
loop_
_entity_poly.entity_id
_entity_poly.type
_entity_poly.pdbx_seq_one_letter_code
_entity_poly.pdbx_strand_id
1 'polypeptide(L)'
;MTSGARSLIAVFLFVPGFAQAWGLQALMQEMAAVPVSRTRFVETRHLAMLTRPLELKGTLTYERPHRLTKHVEAPFDETLTVDGDTLSLVNKTKGEKRSVSLREQPALGALVESVRATLAGDGAQLERHYRVKFSGGRDAWQLRLLPREAQLRAYVESIALSGAGPRVQRIEVLESGGDSSVMTIVHDGK
;
A
#
# COMPACT_ATOMS: atom_id res chain seq x y z
N MET A 1 30.90 -62.76 -38.72
CA MET A 1 31.29 -61.74 -37.70
C MET A 1 30.49 -60.49 -37.94
N THR A 2 29.34 -60.38 -37.28
CA THR A 2 28.39 -59.28 -37.43
C THR A 2 28.36 -58.44 -36.18
N SER A 3 28.95 -57.22 -36.29
CA SER A 3 29.02 -56.28 -35.18
C SER A 3 27.74 -55.47 -35.14
N GLY A 4 26.93 -55.65 -34.10
CA GLY A 4 25.70 -54.86 -33.88
C GLY A 4 25.99 -53.59 -33.12
N ALA A 5 25.85 -52.45 -33.78
CA ALA A 5 25.91 -51.14 -33.12
C ALA A 5 24.60 -50.86 -32.35
N ARG A 6 24.69 -50.79 -31.03
CA ARG A 6 23.62 -50.34 -30.15
C ARG A 6 23.59 -48.83 -30.11
N SER A 7 22.61 -48.21 -30.80
CA SER A 7 22.31 -46.79 -30.65
C SER A 7 21.62 -46.51 -29.31
N LEU A 8 22.27 -45.79 -28.42
CA LEU A 8 21.68 -45.22 -27.21
C LEU A 8 20.92 -43.98 -27.59
N ILE A 9 19.58 -44.04 -27.57
CA ILE A 9 18.72 -42.84 -27.68
C ILE A 9 18.62 -42.23 -26.30
N ALA A 10 19.29 -41.09 -26.12
CA ALA A 10 19.15 -40.26 -24.93
C ALA A 10 17.82 -39.48 -25.00
N VAL A 11 16.84 -39.90 -24.21
CA VAL A 11 15.57 -39.16 -24.06
C VAL A 11 15.84 -38.00 -23.12
N PHE A 12 15.91 -36.77 -23.68
CA PHE A 12 15.93 -35.52 -22.90
C PHE A 12 14.53 -35.28 -22.36
N LEU A 13 14.28 -35.57 -21.07
CA LEU A 13 13.09 -35.18 -20.36
C LEU A 13 13.13 -33.63 -20.17
N PHE A 14 12.42 -32.95 -21.04
CA PHE A 14 12.15 -31.52 -20.90
C PHE A 14 11.15 -31.34 -19.74
N VAL A 15 11.66 -31.02 -18.54
CA VAL A 15 10.83 -30.62 -17.39
C VAL A 15 10.42 -29.16 -17.66
N PRO A 16 9.14 -28.87 -17.94
CA PRO A 16 8.70 -27.48 -18.05
C PRO A 16 8.87 -26.84 -16.67
N GLY A 17 9.84 -25.93 -16.55
CA GLY A 17 9.95 -25.06 -15.40
C GLY A 17 8.67 -24.23 -15.31
N PHE A 18 7.85 -24.45 -14.26
CA PHE A 18 6.74 -23.55 -13.95
C PHE A 18 7.34 -22.20 -13.62
N ALA A 19 7.34 -21.29 -14.57
CA ALA A 19 7.60 -19.89 -14.31
C ALA A 19 6.52 -19.42 -13.32
N GLN A 20 6.89 -19.31 -12.06
CA GLN A 20 5.97 -18.84 -11.03
C GLN A 20 5.58 -17.42 -11.39
N ALA A 21 4.32 -17.20 -11.76
CA ALA A 21 3.83 -15.88 -12.12
C ALA A 21 4.04 -14.93 -10.93
N TRP A 22 4.62 -13.76 -11.19
CA TRP A 22 4.80 -12.73 -10.17
C TRP A 22 3.42 -12.33 -9.61
N GLY A 23 3.27 -12.39 -8.31
CA GLY A 23 1.98 -12.23 -7.63
C GLY A 23 2.10 -11.50 -6.31
N LEU A 24 1.04 -11.54 -5.50
CA LEU A 24 0.98 -10.87 -4.21
C LEU A 24 2.18 -11.20 -3.31
N GLN A 25 2.57 -12.47 -3.23
CA GLN A 25 3.70 -12.89 -2.40
C GLN A 25 5.02 -12.25 -2.86
N ALA A 26 5.27 -12.20 -4.16
CA ALA A 26 6.46 -11.58 -4.72
C ALA A 26 6.45 -10.06 -4.46
N LEU A 27 5.31 -9.40 -4.62
CA LEU A 27 5.14 -7.99 -4.24
C LEU A 27 5.48 -7.76 -2.78
N MET A 28 4.93 -8.57 -1.86
CA MET A 28 5.19 -8.42 -0.42
C MET A 28 6.67 -8.63 -0.08
N GLN A 29 7.35 -9.56 -0.73
CA GLN A 29 8.79 -9.76 -0.56
C GLN A 29 9.61 -8.55 -1.04
N GLU A 30 9.28 -7.98 -2.19
CA GLU A 30 9.96 -6.77 -2.69
C GLU A 30 9.71 -5.56 -1.79
N MET A 31 8.48 -5.36 -1.31
CA MET A 31 8.14 -4.31 -0.33
C MET A 31 8.91 -4.49 0.98
N ALA A 32 8.99 -5.72 1.48
CA ALA A 32 9.73 -6.05 2.69
C ALA A 32 11.23 -5.71 2.60
N ALA A 33 11.81 -5.65 1.43
CA ALA A 33 13.22 -5.30 1.23
C ALA A 33 13.49 -3.78 1.30
N VAL A 34 12.45 -2.93 1.33
CA VAL A 34 12.59 -1.46 1.40
C VAL A 34 12.60 -1.00 2.86
N PRO A 35 13.73 -0.60 3.44
CA PRO A 35 13.79 -0.22 4.86
C PRO A 35 13.23 1.17 5.13
N VAL A 36 13.43 2.09 4.20
CA VAL A 36 12.99 3.49 4.29
C VAL A 36 12.52 3.95 2.92
N SER A 37 11.39 4.64 2.89
CA SER A 37 10.88 5.28 1.69
C SER A 37 10.47 6.71 2.02
N ARG A 38 10.96 7.68 1.24
CA ARG A 38 10.52 9.07 1.31
C ARG A 38 10.15 9.53 -0.09
N THR A 39 8.92 10.00 -0.24
CA THR A 39 8.36 10.39 -1.53
C THR A 39 7.53 11.65 -1.39
N ARG A 40 7.36 12.39 -2.48
CA ARG A 40 6.40 13.48 -2.57
C ARG A 40 5.04 12.93 -2.98
N PHE A 41 3.98 13.62 -2.63
CA PHE A 41 2.63 13.28 -3.08
C PHE A 41 1.82 14.50 -3.48
N VAL A 42 0.85 14.25 -4.34
CA VAL A 42 -0.31 15.12 -4.58
C VAL A 42 -1.55 14.29 -4.29
N GLU A 43 -2.41 14.80 -3.44
CA GLU A 43 -3.67 14.13 -3.06
C GLU A 43 -4.85 15.03 -3.38
N THR A 44 -5.83 14.48 -4.08
CA THR A 44 -7.12 15.11 -4.33
C THR A 44 -8.18 14.43 -3.46
N ARG A 45 -8.85 15.20 -2.62
CA ARG A 45 -9.93 14.72 -1.76
C ARG A 45 -11.26 15.29 -2.21
N HIS A 46 -12.22 14.42 -2.46
CA HIS A 46 -13.62 14.77 -2.69
C HIS A 46 -14.38 14.54 -1.39
N LEU A 47 -14.81 15.62 -0.77
CA LEU A 47 -15.56 15.60 0.48
C LEU A 47 -16.98 16.08 0.19
N ALA A 48 -18.00 15.33 0.59
CA ALA A 48 -19.39 15.63 0.33
C ALA A 48 -19.83 17.02 0.84
N MET A 49 -19.15 17.50 1.88
CA MET A 49 -19.40 18.83 2.45
C MET A 49 -18.76 20.00 1.65
N LEU A 50 -17.90 19.70 0.67
CA LEU A 50 -17.18 20.72 -0.11
C LEU A 50 -17.71 20.75 -1.55
N THR A 51 -17.86 21.96 -2.08
CA THR A 51 -18.28 22.18 -3.48
C THR A 51 -17.16 21.97 -4.49
N ARG A 52 -15.91 21.93 -4.03
CA ARG A 52 -14.71 21.69 -4.87
C ARG A 52 -13.78 20.71 -4.16
N PRO A 53 -13.06 19.88 -4.91
CA PRO A 53 -12.04 19.01 -4.34
C PRO A 53 -10.98 19.80 -3.58
N LEU A 54 -10.50 19.20 -2.48
CA LEU A 54 -9.37 19.71 -1.72
C LEU A 54 -8.08 19.08 -2.26
N GLU A 55 -7.15 19.90 -2.72
CA GLU A 55 -5.82 19.46 -3.17
C GLU A 55 -4.80 19.61 -2.04
N LEU A 56 -4.10 18.54 -1.72
CA LEU A 56 -3.03 18.49 -0.71
C LEU A 56 -1.72 18.10 -1.41
N LYS A 57 -0.63 18.76 -0.99
CA LYS A 57 0.74 18.42 -1.46
C LYS A 57 1.65 18.28 -0.26
N GLY A 58 2.62 17.38 -0.39
CA GLY A 58 3.57 17.18 0.71
C GLY A 58 4.46 15.96 0.52
N THR A 59 4.94 15.44 1.65
CA THR A 59 5.82 14.28 1.70
C THR A 59 5.22 13.14 2.50
N LEU A 60 5.45 11.91 2.03
CA LEU A 60 5.14 10.67 2.72
C LEU A 60 6.44 9.96 3.03
N THR A 61 6.67 9.63 4.30
CA THR A 61 7.86 8.91 4.76
C THR A 61 7.43 7.65 5.47
N TYR A 62 8.01 6.51 5.08
CA TYR A 62 7.88 5.25 5.78
C TYR A 62 9.24 4.80 6.28
N GLU A 63 9.33 4.42 7.53
CA GLU A 63 10.51 3.89 8.21
C GLU A 63 10.12 2.59 8.92
N ARG A 64 10.75 1.49 8.49
CA ARG A 64 10.49 0.19 9.11
C ARG A 64 10.84 0.20 10.60
N PRO A 65 10.14 -0.59 11.41
CA PRO A 65 9.03 -1.48 11.02
C PRO A 65 7.65 -0.81 11.04
N HIS A 66 7.48 0.35 11.69
CA HIS A 66 6.13 0.80 12.05
C HIS A 66 5.89 2.31 11.98
N ARG A 67 6.85 3.09 11.51
CA ARG A 67 6.69 4.54 11.45
C ARG A 67 6.26 5.01 10.07
N LEU A 68 5.13 5.74 10.03
CA LEU A 68 4.60 6.37 8.83
C LEU A 68 4.34 7.84 9.13
N THR A 69 4.90 8.74 8.31
CA THR A 69 4.69 10.19 8.46
C THR A 69 4.17 10.76 7.16
N LYS A 70 3.02 11.42 7.22
CA LYS A 70 2.45 12.23 6.15
C LYS A 70 2.57 13.69 6.55
N HIS A 71 3.39 14.45 5.84
CA HIS A 71 3.51 15.89 6.03
C HIS A 71 2.83 16.61 4.86
N VAL A 72 1.73 17.26 5.12
CA VAL A 72 1.04 18.15 4.20
C VAL A 72 1.72 19.53 4.30
N GLU A 73 2.21 20.02 3.17
CA GLU A 73 2.91 21.30 3.07
C GLU A 73 1.99 22.42 2.55
N ALA A 74 0.97 22.04 1.76
CA ALA A 74 -0.04 22.93 1.21
C ALA A 74 -1.39 22.22 1.12
N PRO A 75 -2.51 22.95 1.37
CA PRO A 75 -2.66 24.40 1.62
C PRO A 75 -2.39 24.81 3.07
N PHE A 76 -2.12 23.88 3.97
CA PHE A 76 -1.82 24.11 5.39
C PHE A 76 -0.66 23.21 5.83
N ASP A 77 0.12 23.65 6.82
CA ASP A 77 1.23 22.87 7.37
C ASP A 77 0.69 21.91 8.46
N GLU A 78 0.55 20.64 8.08
CA GLU A 78 0.03 19.59 8.95
C GLU A 78 0.88 18.33 8.84
N THR A 79 1.28 17.79 9.98
CA THR A 79 2.02 16.53 10.04
C THR A 79 1.21 15.49 10.80
N LEU A 80 0.95 14.37 10.14
CA LEU A 80 0.37 13.17 10.70
C LEU A 80 1.47 12.12 10.84
N THR A 81 1.73 11.65 12.06
CA THR A 81 2.72 10.61 12.33
C THR A 81 2.07 9.45 13.02
N VAL A 82 2.24 8.26 12.46
CA VAL A 82 1.94 6.99 13.12
C VAL A 82 3.26 6.39 13.58
N ASP A 83 3.34 6.05 14.87
CA ASP A 83 4.47 5.35 15.46
C ASP A 83 3.94 4.27 16.42
N GLY A 84 4.09 3.01 16.03
CA GLY A 84 3.42 1.91 16.70
C GLY A 84 1.90 2.09 16.72
N ASP A 85 1.31 2.12 17.91
CA ASP A 85 -0.13 2.30 18.13
C ASP A 85 -0.56 3.77 18.31
N THR A 86 0.36 4.70 18.18
CA THR A 86 0.08 6.13 18.41
C THR A 86 -0.01 6.89 17.08
N LEU A 87 -1.13 7.57 16.89
CA LEU A 87 -1.32 8.56 15.84
C LEU A 87 -1.20 9.96 16.43
N SER A 88 -0.26 10.73 15.95
CA SER A 88 -0.05 12.13 16.35
C SER A 88 -0.35 13.06 15.17
N LEU A 89 -1.12 14.10 15.43
CA LEU A 89 -1.43 15.19 14.50
C LEU A 89 -0.85 16.49 15.04
N VAL A 90 -0.06 17.17 14.22
CA VAL A 90 0.46 18.51 14.49
C VAL A 90 0.04 19.41 13.34
N ASN A 91 -0.84 20.35 13.59
CA ASN A 91 -1.24 21.37 12.61
C ASN A 91 -0.61 22.72 13.01
N LYS A 92 0.46 23.09 12.33
CA LYS A 92 1.19 24.34 12.64
C LYS A 92 0.41 25.58 12.22
N THR A 93 -0.43 25.48 11.19
CA THR A 93 -1.27 26.58 10.73
C THR A 93 -2.28 27.01 11.79
N LYS A 94 -2.81 26.03 12.56
CA LYS A 94 -3.78 26.28 13.63
C LYS A 94 -3.17 26.28 15.03
N GLY A 95 -1.89 25.92 15.17
CA GLY A 95 -1.24 25.74 16.47
C GLY A 95 -1.78 24.54 17.26
N GLU A 96 -2.38 23.56 16.60
CA GLU A 96 -3.02 22.40 17.25
C GLU A 96 -2.06 21.21 17.29
N LYS A 97 -2.09 20.50 18.41
CA LYS A 97 -1.42 19.20 18.57
C LYS A 97 -2.37 18.22 19.26
N ARG A 98 -2.58 17.06 18.62
CA ARG A 98 -3.44 15.98 19.14
C ARG A 98 -2.71 14.65 19.02
N SER A 99 -2.99 13.73 19.93
CA SER A 99 -2.52 12.34 19.85
C SER A 99 -3.63 11.41 20.26
N VAL A 100 -3.78 10.32 19.55
CA VAL A 100 -4.80 9.30 19.81
C VAL A 100 -4.18 7.91 19.74
N SER A 101 -4.70 6.98 20.54
CA SER A 101 -4.35 5.57 20.45
C SER A 101 -5.15 4.92 19.31
N LEU A 102 -4.47 4.23 18.40
CA LEU A 102 -5.13 3.46 17.35
C LEU A 102 -5.94 2.29 17.90
N ARG A 103 -5.61 1.81 19.11
CA ARG A 103 -6.39 0.77 19.79
C ARG A 103 -7.77 1.27 20.23
N GLU A 104 -7.87 2.56 20.53
CA GLU A 104 -9.14 3.21 20.90
C GLU A 104 -9.94 3.64 19.67
N GLN A 105 -9.35 3.55 18.48
CA GLN A 105 -9.93 3.94 17.19
C GLN A 105 -9.78 2.80 16.18
N PRO A 106 -10.49 1.67 16.33
CA PRO A 106 -10.23 0.45 15.54
C PRO A 106 -10.32 0.66 14.01
N ALA A 107 -11.28 1.46 13.55
CA ALA A 107 -11.45 1.73 12.12
C ALA A 107 -10.27 2.54 11.56
N LEU A 108 -9.82 3.57 12.27
CA LEU A 108 -8.64 4.36 11.91
C LEU A 108 -7.38 3.49 11.98
N GLY A 109 -7.26 2.66 13.01
CA GLY A 109 -6.17 1.70 13.16
C GLY A 109 -6.07 0.75 11.97
N ALA A 110 -7.17 0.17 11.55
CA ALA A 110 -7.19 -0.74 10.40
C ALA A 110 -6.86 -0.03 9.07
N LEU A 111 -7.32 1.22 8.87
CA LEU A 111 -6.97 2.03 7.71
C LEU A 111 -5.45 2.31 7.66
N VAL A 112 -4.89 2.78 8.75
CA VAL A 112 -3.45 3.04 8.88
C VAL A 112 -2.65 1.76 8.67
N GLU A 113 -3.09 0.66 9.29
CA GLU A 113 -2.43 -0.65 9.18
C GLU A 113 -2.44 -1.19 7.76
N SER A 114 -3.47 -0.93 6.96
CA SER A 114 -3.51 -1.37 5.56
C SER A 114 -2.36 -0.79 4.73
N VAL A 115 -2.07 0.50 4.90
CA VAL A 115 -0.96 1.18 4.22
C VAL A 115 0.37 0.68 4.79
N ARG A 116 0.49 0.64 6.12
CA ARG A 116 1.71 0.19 6.80
C ARG A 116 2.07 -1.25 6.47
N ALA A 117 1.12 -2.17 6.54
CA ALA A 117 1.33 -3.59 6.20
C ALA A 117 1.73 -3.78 4.73
N THR A 118 1.14 -3.00 3.81
CA THR A 118 1.55 -3.01 2.39
C THR A 118 3.01 -2.59 2.25
N LEU A 119 3.40 -1.45 2.85
CA LEU A 119 4.76 -0.94 2.77
C LEU A 119 5.78 -1.83 3.51
N ALA A 120 5.34 -2.52 4.56
CA ALA A 120 6.14 -3.50 5.29
C ALA A 120 6.28 -4.83 4.56
N GLY A 121 5.44 -5.10 3.55
CA GLY A 121 5.36 -6.39 2.88
C GLY A 121 4.69 -7.49 3.73
N ASP A 122 3.83 -7.11 4.66
CA ASP A 122 3.11 -8.03 5.56
C ASP A 122 1.72 -8.39 4.99
N GLY A 123 1.70 -9.31 4.04
CA GLY A 123 0.47 -9.79 3.42
C GLY A 123 -0.48 -10.48 4.42
N ALA A 124 0.05 -11.16 5.43
CA ALA A 124 -0.74 -11.83 6.44
C ALA A 124 -1.53 -10.82 7.29
N GLN A 125 -0.90 -9.70 7.64
CA GLN A 125 -1.58 -8.62 8.36
C GLN A 125 -2.68 -7.96 7.51
N LEU A 126 -2.46 -7.78 6.20
CA LEU A 126 -3.49 -7.29 5.30
C LEU A 126 -4.71 -8.21 5.27
N GLU A 127 -4.51 -9.52 5.16
CA GLU A 127 -5.57 -10.50 5.04
C GLU A 127 -6.40 -10.66 6.33
N ARG A 128 -5.91 -10.23 7.48
CA ARG A 128 -6.68 -10.21 8.73
C ARG A 128 -7.87 -9.26 8.65
N HIS A 129 -7.65 -8.05 8.13
CA HIS A 129 -8.66 -7.00 8.11
C HIS A 129 -9.35 -6.83 6.76
N TYR A 130 -8.72 -7.33 5.68
CA TYR A 130 -9.20 -7.12 4.31
C TYR A 130 -9.32 -8.43 3.52
N ARG A 131 -10.28 -8.45 2.61
CA ARG A 131 -10.22 -9.35 1.47
C ARG A 131 -9.31 -8.71 0.44
N VAL A 132 -8.18 -9.34 0.21
CA VAL A 132 -7.14 -8.85 -0.69
C VAL A 132 -7.42 -9.37 -2.10
N LYS A 133 -7.44 -8.48 -3.10
CA LYS A 133 -7.47 -8.81 -4.51
C LYS A 133 -6.22 -8.23 -5.17
N PHE A 134 -5.47 -9.09 -5.81
CA PHE A 134 -4.26 -8.71 -6.55
C PHE A 134 -4.48 -8.94 -8.05
N SER A 135 -3.97 -8.02 -8.88
CA SER A 135 -3.95 -8.16 -10.34
C SER A 135 -2.73 -7.47 -10.94
N GLY A 136 -2.36 -7.87 -12.16
CA GLY A 136 -1.22 -7.34 -12.88
C GLY A 136 0.05 -8.14 -12.66
N GLY A 137 1.19 -7.51 -12.92
CA GLY A 137 2.53 -8.08 -12.82
C GLY A 137 3.50 -7.08 -12.20
N ARG A 138 4.82 -7.39 -12.24
CA ARG A 138 5.86 -6.59 -11.59
C ARG A 138 5.91 -5.12 -12.08
N ASP A 139 5.68 -4.91 -13.37
CA ASP A 139 5.82 -3.58 -13.97
C ASP A 139 4.56 -2.72 -13.80
N ALA A 140 3.41 -3.35 -13.55
CA ALA A 140 2.15 -2.67 -13.26
C ALA A 140 1.26 -3.61 -12.44
N TRP A 141 1.13 -3.36 -11.14
CA TRP A 141 0.29 -4.13 -10.23
C TRP A 141 -0.80 -3.27 -9.61
N GLN A 142 -1.88 -3.92 -9.23
CA GLN A 142 -2.96 -3.35 -8.45
C GLN A 142 -3.31 -4.27 -7.29
N LEU A 143 -3.45 -3.68 -6.12
CA LEU A 143 -3.88 -4.31 -4.88
C LEU A 143 -5.17 -3.63 -4.41
N ARG A 144 -6.26 -4.38 -4.34
CA ARG A 144 -7.54 -3.88 -3.83
C ARG A 144 -7.88 -4.55 -2.51
N LEU A 145 -8.14 -3.73 -1.50
CA LEU A 145 -8.44 -4.12 -0.13
C LEU A 145 -9.90 -3.82 0.16
N LEU A 146 -10.68 -4.85 0.45
CA LEU A 146 -12.09 -4.75 0.81
C LEU A 146 -12.25 -5.13 2.28
N PRO A 147 -12.73 -4.24 3.15
CA PRO A 147 -12.84 -4.50 4.58
C PRO A 147 -13.67 -5.75 4.89
N ARG A 148 -13.20 -6.59 5.82
CA ARG A 148 -13.92 -7.78 6.29
C ARG A 148 -14.88 -7.45 7.42
N GLU A 149 -14.48 -6.58 8.33
CA GLU A 149 -15.20 -6.26 9.55
C GLU A 149 -16.29 -5.22 9.31
N ALA A 150 -17.47 -5.42 9.90
CA ALA A 150 -18.59 -4.49 9.76
C ALA A 150 -18.25 -3.08 10.28
N GLN A 151 -17.48 -3.01 11.38
CA GLN A 151 -17.05 -1.73 11.95
C GLN A 151 -16.17 -0.96 10.96
N LEU A 152 -15.25 -1.62 10.27
CA LEU A 152 -14.40 -0.97 9.28
C LEU A 152 -15.18 -0.59 8.02
N ARG A 153 -16.14 -1.43 7.58
CA ARG A 153 -17.03 -1.13 6.45
C ARG A 153 -17.93 0.09 6.70
N ALA A 154 -18.16 0.46 7.94
CA ALA A 154 -18.92 1.68 8.25
C ALA A 154 -18.17 2.96 7.89
N TYR A 155 -16.84 2.88 7.72
CA TYR A 155 -15.97 4.03 7.41
C TYR A 155 -15.33 3.92 6.03
N VAL A 156 -14.90 2.74 5.63
CA VAL A 156 -14.15 2.50 4.39
C VAL A 156 -14.87 1.46 3.55
N GLU A 157 -15.17 1.81 2.30
CA GLU A 157 -15.70 0.88 1.31
C GLU A 157 -14.59 0.07 0.64
N SER A 158 -13.52 0.75 0.19
CA SER A 158 -12.36 0.10 -0.40
C SER A 158 -11.11 0.97 -0.34
N ILE A 159 -9.95 0.30 -0.35
CA ILE A 159 -8.66 0.92 -0.57
C ILE A 159 -8.03 0.25 -1.79
N ALA A 160 -7.52 1.04 -2.74
CA ALA A 160 -6.76 0.53 -3.87
C ALA A 160 -5.36 1.14 -3.86
N LEU A 161 -4.36 0.27 -4.05
CA LEU A 161 -2.98 0.68 -4.24
C LEU A 161 -2.51 0.17 -5.60
N SER A 162 -1.72 0.95 -6.30
CA SER A 162 -1.09 0.51 -7.55
C SER A 162 0.33 1.02 -7.66
N GLY A 163 1.14 0.33 -8.47
CA GLY A 163 2.55 0.68 -8.61
C GLY A 163 3.33 -0.25 -9.53
N ALA A 164 4.66 -0.17 -9.41
CA ALA A 164 5.61 -0.99 -10.16
C ALA A 164 6.75 -1.44 -9.25
N GLY A 165 7.10 -2.73 -9.25
CA GLY A 165 8.04 -3.31 -8.30
C GLY A 165 7.66 -2.93 -6.88
N PRO A 166 8.61 -2.55 -6.01
CA PRO A 166 8.31 -2.16 -4.62
C PRO A 166 7.84 -0.70 -4.49
N ARG A 167 7.52 0.00 -5.60
CA ARG A 167 7.14 1.41 -5.57
C ARG A 167 5.64 1.56 -5.70
N VAL A 168 4.99 2.05 -4.66
CA VAL A 168 3.60 2.52 -4.72
C VAL A 168 3.58 3.83 -5.51
N GLN A 169 2.69 3.92 -6.49
CA GLN A 169 2.51 5.11 -7.33
C GLN A 169 1.19 5.81 -7.06
N ARG A 170 0.17 5.07 -6.59
CA ARG A 170 -1.15 5.62 -6.35
C ARG A 170 -1.83 4.90 -5.19
N ILE A 171 -2.53 5.66 -4.36
CA ILE A 171 -3.37 5.17 -3.28
C ILE A 171 -4.74 5.83 -3.44
N GLU A 172 -5.79 5.04 -3.47
CA GLU A 172 -7.17 5.49 -3.54
C GLU A 172 -7.93 4.95 -2.34
N VAL A 173 -8.68 5.81 -1.69
CA VAL A 173 -9.58 5.43 -0.59
C VAL A 173 -10.99 5.88 -0.96
N LEU A 174 -11.93 4.96 -0.89
CA LEU A 174 -13.35 5.24 -0.99
C LEU A 174 -13.97 5.01 0.38
N GLU A 175 -14.54 6.07 0.95
CA GLU A 175 -15.22 6.05 2.24
C GLU A 175 -16.69 5.72 2.08
N SER A 176 -17.29 5.06 3.06
CA SER A 176 -18.71 4.63 3.01
C SER A 176 -19.69 5.77 3.00
N GLY A 177 -19.28 6.98 3.40
CA GLY A 177 -20.06 8.22 3.31
C GLY A 177 -20.05 8.89 1.94
N GLY A 178 -19.35 8.30 0.94
CA GLY A 178 -19.20 8.87 -0.40
C GLY A 178 -18.00 9.80 -0.55
N ASP A 179 -17.29 10.10 0.52
CA ASP A 179 -16.02 10.81 0.46
C ASP A 179 -14.95 9.91 -0.20
N SER A 180 -14.03 10.53 -0.90
CA SER A 180 -12.93 9.79 -1.53
C SER A 180 -11.64 10.59 -1.57
N SER A 181 -10.52 9.88 -1.59
CA SER A 181 -9.22 10.47 -1.81
C SER A 181 -8.41 9.68 -2.83
N VAL A 182 -7.65 10.40 -3.62
CA VAL A 182 -6.69 9.87 -4.59
C VAL A 182 -5.36 10.54 -4.37
N MET A 183 -4.39 9.77 -3.87
CA MET A 183 -3.03 10.21 -3.68
C MET A 183 -2.14 9.65 -4.79
N THR A 184 -1.49 10.52 -5.54
CA THR A 184 -0.44 10.17 -6.51
C THR A 184 0.92 10.39 -5.88
N ILE A 185 1.75 9.36 -5.88
CA ILE A 185 3.11 9.41 -5.35
C ILE A 185 4.04 9.84 -6.49
N VAL A 186 4.78 10.92 -6.24
CA VAL A 186 5.77 11.46 -7.17
C VAL A 186 7.15 10.93 -6.74
N HIS A 187 7.69 10.05 -7.54
CA HIS A 187 9.07 9.60 -7.36
C HIS A 187 9.99 10.55 -8.10
N ASP A 188 10.93 11.17 -7.39
CA ASP A 188 11.99 11.94 -8.04
C ASP A 188 12.77 10.98 -8.94
N GLY A 189 12.72 11.23 -10.26
CA GLY A 189 13.38 10.37 -11.23
C GLY A 189 14.90 10.36 -10.98
N LYS A 190 15.45 9.17 -10.76
CA LYS A 190 16.86 8.88 -10.97
C LYS A 190 17.02 8.16 -12.29
#